data_903e659c67b82122fdb7ec5edebfdcd1
#
_entry.id   903e659c67b82122fdb7ec5edebfdcd1
#
_cell.length_a   1.000
_cell.length_b   1.000
_cell.length_c   1.000
_cell.angle_alpha   90.00
_cell.angle_beta   90.00
_cell.angle_gamma   90.00
#
_symmetry.space_group_name_H-M   'P 1'
#
loop_
_entity.id
_entity.type
_entity.pdbx_description
1 polymer ?
#
loop_
_entity_poly.entity_id
_entity_poly.type
_entity_poly.pdbx_seq_one_letter_code
_entity_poly.pdbx_strand_id
1 'polypeptide(L)'
;MAYTDKLRVVYGDYTLGVHGEGYDYIFSYAQGGLESIVKNGYEWLYRCPKPTFWRALTDNDRGSRFHIKSGSWLSADMFIDCKEVQVIMDGKEQKPYAPDNNSYGCDVYADEIVVKYTYETITTPATTVLVSYTVDVSGKIRVDVHYKGVQGLPEFPVFGMRFIMPTLADKYLYKGLSGETYPDRKAGAKEGIYELSLIHISEPTRPRLI
;
A
#
# COMPACT_ATOMS: atom_id res chain seq x y z
N MET A 1 -9.71 -23.74 -19.04
CA MET A 1 -8.45 -23.20 -19.59
C MET A 1 -7.32 -23.91 -18.86
N ALA A 2 -6.34 -24.47 -19.57
CA ALA A 2 -5.17 -25.01 -18.90
C ALA A 2 -4.37 -23.84 -18.35
N TYR A 3 -4.20 -23.76 -17.05
CA TYR A 3 -3.28 -22.81 -16.45
C TYR A 3 -1.87 -23.23 -16.85
N THR A 4 -1.15 -22.31 -17.45
CA THR A 4 0.29 -22.46 -17.67
C THR A 4 1.00 -22.11 -16.36
N ASP A 5 2.19 -22.63 -16.12
CA ASP A 5 3.04 -22.27 -14.95
C ASP A 5 3.51 -20.80 -15.00
N LYS A 6 2.79 -19.92 -15.72
CA LYS A 6 3.13 -18.52 -15.96
C LYS A 6 1.95 -17.58 -15.65
N LEU A 7 2.28 -16.35 -15.32
CA LEU A 7 1.31 -15.27 -15.24
C LEU A 7 0.73 -14.97 -16.62
N ARG A 8 -0.58 -14.93 -16.75
CA ARG A 8 -1.25 -14.40 -17.93
C ARG A 8 -1.45 -12.91 -17.77
N VAL A 9 -0.99 -12.14 -18.74
CA VAL A 9 -1.06 -10.67 -18.74
C VAL A 9 -2.08 -10.20 -19.72
N VAL A 10 -2.97 -9.33 -19.29
CA VAL A 10 -4.02 -8.72 -20.14
C VAL A 10 -3.88 -7.20 -20.07
N TYR A 11 -3.58 -6.59 -21.20
CA TYR A 11 -3.53 -5.14 -21.30
C TYR A 11 -4.94 -4.59 -21.57
N GLY A 12 -5.36 -3.63 -20.77
CA GLY A 12 -6.55 -2.81 -21.02
C GLY A 12 -6.14 -1.36 -21.27
N ASP A 13 -7.09 -0.53 -21.76
CA ASP A 13 -6.82 0.90 -22.02
C ASP A 13 -6.47 1.67 -20.73
N TYR A 14 -7.07 1.27 -19.61
CA TYR A 14 -6.91 1.92 -18.29
C TYR A 14 -6.29 1.03 -17.24
N THR A 15 -6.16 -0.27 -17.53
CA THR A 15 -5.76 -1.26 -16.54
C THR A 15 -4.85 -2.32 -17.11
N LEU A 16 -4.04 -2.92 -16.24
CA LEU A 16 -3.28 -4.13 -16.51
C LEU A 16 -3.86 -5.25 -15.65
N GLY A 17 -4.34 -6.31 -16.27
CA GLY A 17 -4.76 -7.55 -15.61
C GLY A 17 -3.59 -8.53 -15.50
N VAL A 18 -3.43 -9.13 -14.33
CA VAL A 18 -2.45 -10.20 -14.06
C VAL A 18 -3.21 -11.37 -13.45
N HIS A 19 -3.22 -12.49 -14.15
CA HIS A 19 -4.04 -13.64 -13.81
C HIS A 19 -3.19 -14.90 -13.63
N GLY A 20 -3.59 -15.73 -12.69
CA GLY A 20 -3.00 -17.02 -12.44
C GLY A 20 -3.97 -17.98 -11.77
N GLU A 21 -3.47 -19.12 -11.30
CA GLU A 21 -4.32 -20.10 -10.65
C GLU A 21 -4.83 -19.59 -9.30
N GLY A 22 -6.14 -19.37 -9.21
CA GLY A 22 -6.82 -18.91 -8.00
C GLY A 22 -6.60 -17.46 -7.63
N TYR A 23 -6.07 -16.63 -8.53
CA TYR A 23 -5.94 -15.20 -8.30
C TYR A 23 -6.07 -14.38 -9.59
N ASP A 24 -6.63 -13.18 -9.41
CA ASP A 24 -6.79 -12.17 -10.46
C ASP A 24 -6.48 -10.79 -9.85
N TYR A 25 -5.53 -10.06 -10.46
CA TYR A 25 -5.11 -8.75 -10.00
C TYR A 25 -5.31 -7.71 -11.09
N ILE A 26 -5.76 -6.53 -10.72
CA ILE A 26 -5.94 -5.40 -11.63
C ILE A 26 -5.12 -4.21 -11.14
N PHE A 27 -4.24 -3.71 -11.99
CA PHE A 27 -3.47 -2.49 -11.78
C PHE A 27 -4.07 -1.37 -12.62
N SER A 28 -4.40 -0.26 -12.00
CA SER A 28 -4.97 0.91 -12.68
C SER A 28 -3.88 1.88 -13.10
N TYR A 29 -3.89 2.27 -14.38
CA TYR A 29 -3.02 3.33 -14.87
C TYR A 29 -3.56 4.70 -14.48
N ALA A 30 -4.88 4.90 -14.60
CA ALA A 30 -5.53 6.18 -14.33
C ALA A 30 -5.55 6.55 -12.84
N GLN A 31 -5.87 5.59 -11.96
CA GLN A 31 -5.87 5.83 -10.52
C GLN A 31 -4.48 5.69 -9.89
N GLY A 32 -3.53 5.13 -10.64
CA GLY A 32 -2.18 4.88 -10.20
C GLY A 32 -2.15 3.98 -8.97
N GLY A 33 -2.27 2.66 -9.15
CA GLY A 33 -2.20 1.71 -8.06
C GLY A 33 -2.81 0.36 -8.37
N LEU A 34 -2.68 -0.56 -7.42
CA LEU A 34 -3.33 -1.86 -7.44
C LEU A 34 -4.81 -1.67 -7.09
N GLU A 35 -5.69 -1.90 -8.05
CA GLU A 35 -7.13 -1.62 -7.94
C GLU A 35 -7.92 -2.79 -7.37
N SER A 36 -7.54 -4.02 -7.73
CA SER A 36 -8.24 -5.23 -7.32
C SER A 36 -7.26 -6.34 -6.98
N ILE A 37 -7.54 -7.04 -5.89
CA ILE A 37 -6.90 -8.29 -5.48
C ILE A 37 -7.99 -9.33 -5.25
N VAL A 38 -8.28 -10.11 -6.27
CA VAL A 38 -9.16 -11.26 -6.11
C VAL A 38 -8.32 -12.51 -5.87
N LYS A 39 -8.56 -13.19 -4.76
CA LYS A 39 -7.93 -14.47 -4.45
C LYS A 39 -8.99 -15.47 -3.99
N ASN A 40 -9.03 -16.63 -4.64
CA ASN A 40 -10.04 -17.65 -4.41
C ASN A 40 -11.49 -17.11 -4.48
N GLY A 41 -11.75 -16.21 -5.43
CA GLY A 41 -13.05 -15.60 -5.66
C GLY A 41 -13.45 -14.51 -4.65
N TYR A 42 -12.54 -14.09 -3.76
CA TYR A 42 -12.79 -13.02 -2.78
C TYR A 42 -11.99 -11.77 -3.11
N GLU A 43 -12.67 -10.59 -3.19
CA GLU A 43 -12.03 -9.30 -3.37
C GLU A 43 -11.50 -8.75 -2.03
N TRP A 44 -10.22 -8.44 -2.00
CA TRP A 44 -9.54 -7.97 -0.79
C TRP A 44 -9.39 -6.46 -0.69
N LEU A 45 -9.61 -5.73 -1.79
CA LEU A 45 -9.45 -4.28 -1.81
C LEU A 45 -10.78 -3.59 -2.02
N TYR A 46 -11.02 -2.54 -1.26
CA TYR A 46 -12.12 -1.60 -1.49
C TYR A 46 -11.73 -0.48 -2.45
N ARG A 47 -10.46 -0.08 -2.42
CA ARG A 47 -9.85 0.92 -3.30
C ARG A 47 -8.34 0.77 -3.39
N CYS A 48 -7.72 1.41 -4.37
CA CYS A 48 -6.26 1.40 -4.56
C CYS A 48 -5.53 1.81 -3.28
N PRO A 49 -4.58 1.00 -2.78
CA PRO A 49 -3.71 1.39 -1.70
C PRO A 49 -2.87 2.62 -2.08
N LYS A 50 -2.69 3.51 -1.13
CA LYS A 50 -1.87 4.72 -1.31
C LYS A 50 -0.83 4.85 -0.19
N PRO A 51 0.31 5.49 -0.46
CA PRO A 51 1.21 5.92 0.59
C PRO A 51 0.47 6.79 1.60
N THR A 52 0.75 6.62 2.88
CA THR A 52 0.15 7.43 3.95
C THR A 52 1.21 8.06 4.82
N PHE A 53 0.98 9.29 5.25
CA PHE A 53 1.91 10.12 6.02
C PHE A 53 1.31 10.59 7.33
N TRP A 54 0.03 10.26 7.59
CA TRP A 54 -0.70 10.78 8.75
C TRP A 54 -1.43 9.67 9.51
N ARG A 55 -1.45 9.82 10.84
CA ARG A 55 -2.20 8.97 11.76
C ARG A 55 -2.99 9.82 12.76
N ALA A 56 -3.89 9.19 13.51
CA ALA A 56 -4.54 9.84 14.64
C ALA A 56 -3.50 10.36 15.64
N LEU A 57 -3.75 11.55 16.15
CA LEU A 57 -2.86 12.23 17.09
C LEU A 57 -2.98 11.61 18.49
N THR A 58 -1.85 11.42 19.13
CA THR A 58 -1.77 11.11 20.56
C THR A 58 -1.87 12.38 21.40
N ASP A 59 -2.08 12.24 22.72
CA ASP A 59 -2.07 13.39 23.63
C ASP A 59 -0.69 14.07 23.67
N ASN A 60 0.38 13.30 23.53
CA ASN A 60 1.74 13.84 23.43
C ASN A 60 1.94 14.67 22.17
N ASP A 61 1.37 14.22 21.03
CA ASP A 61 1.42 15.00 19.78
C ASP A 61 0.70 16.33 19.94
N ARG A 62 -0.44 16.34 20.63
CA ARG A 62 -1.21 17.57 20.93
C ARG A 62 -0.44 18.49 21.88
N GLY A 63 0.14 17.93 22.94
CA GLY A 63 0.93 18.68 23.92
C GLY A 63 2.16 19.33 23.31
N SER A 64 2.87 18.63 22.41
CA SER A 64 4.04 19.17 21.70
C SER A 64 3.70 20.02 20.48
N ARG A 65 2.40 20.19 20.16
CA ARG A 65 1.91 20.86 18.95
C ARG A 65 2.48 20.25 17.65
N PHE A 66 2.73 18.96 17.65
CA PHE A 66 3.28 18.24 16.50
C PHE A 66 2.40 18.41 15.25
N HIS A 67 1.08 18.36 15.40
CA HIS A 67 0.12 18.55 14.31
C HIS A 67 0.20 19.91 13.62
N ILE A 68 0.64 20.95 14.34
CA ILE A 68 0.87 22.28 13.75
C ILE A 68 2.18 22.27 12.98
N LYS A 69 3.25 21.74 13.59
CA LYS A 69 4.59 21.70 12.98
C LYS A 69 4.61 20.84 11.71
N SER A 70 3.87 19.73 11.72
CA SER A 70 3.83 18.73 10.64
C SER A 70 2.56 18.79 9.79
N GLY A 71 1.80 19.87 9.88
CA GLY A 71 0.50 20.03 9.23
C GLY A 71 0.51 19.90 7.71
N SER A 72 1.65 20.15 7.05
CA SER A 72 1.81 19.93 5.60
C SER A 72 1.58 18.48 5.15
N TRP A 73 1.68 17.52 6.08
CA TRP A 73 1.42 16.12 5.82
C TRP A 73 -0.04 15.70 6.02
N LEU A 74 -0.83 16.55 6.65
CA LEU A 74 -2.26 16.29 6.83
C LEU A 74 -2.94 16.23 5.47
N SER A 75 -3.59 15.12 5.18
CA SER A 75 -4.25 14.84 3.90
C SER A 75 -3.33 14.75 2.67
N ALA A 76 -2.00 14.73 2.83
CA ALA A 76 -1.07 14.59 1.71
C ALA A 76 -1.28 13.28 0.94
N ASP A 77 -1.78 12.23 1.60
CA ASP A 77 -2.14 10.96 0.99
C ASP A 77 -3.47 10.98 0.20
N MET A 78 -4.36 11.91 0.53
CA MET A 78 -5.65 12.04 -0.17
C MET A 78 -5.50 12.70 -1.55
N PHE A 79 -4.54 13.60 -1.66
CA PHE A 79 -4.32 14.40 -2.86
C PHE A 79 -3.00 14.07 -3.56
N ILE A 80 -2.43 12.91 -3.23
CA ILE A 80 -1.23 12.41 -3.90
C ILE A 80 -1.52 12.09 -5.35
N ASP A 81 -0.65 12.54 -6.25
CA ASP A 81 -0.83 12.41 -7.69
C ASP A 81 0.15 11.38 -8.27
N CYS A 82 -0.35 10.49 -9.13
CA CYS A 82 0.49 9.53 -9.85
C CYS A 82 1.04 10.19 -11.11
N LYS A 83 2.32 10.45 -11.15
CA LYS A 83 3.00 11.12 -12.27
C LYS A 83 3.50 10.16 -13.33
N GLU A 84 3.83 8.94 -12.96
CA GLU A 84 4.44 7.99 -13.86
C GLU A 84 4.04 6.57 -13.49
N VAL A 85 3.79 5.76 -14.53
CA VAL A 85 3.56 4.32 -14.44
C VAL A 85 4.58 3.62 -15.32
N GLN A 86 5.23 2.58 -14.77
CA GLN A 86 6.15 1.73 -15.51
C GLN A 86 5.72 0.27 -15.33
N VAL A 87 5.70 -0.48 -16.41
CA VAL A 87 5.44 -1.92 -16.42
C VAL A 87 6.70 -2.64 -16.89
N ILE A 88 7.17 -3.59 -16.10
CA ILE A 88 8.36 -4.39 -16.39
C ILE A 88 7.92 -5.86 -16.38
N MET A 89 8.16 -6.56 -17.48
CA MET A 89 7.88 -7.98 -17.68
C MET A 89 9.17 -8.74 -17.84
N ASP A 90 9.43 -9.73 -17.00
CA ASP A 90 10.65 -10.55 -17.05
C ASP A 90 11.92 -9.71 -17.18
N GLY A 91 12.00 -8.64 -16.40
CA GLY A 91 13.13 -7.69 -16.39
C GLY A 91 13.18 -6.70 -17.56
N LYS A 92 12.22 -6.73 -18.51
CA LYS A 92 12.16 -5.79 -19.63
C LYS A 92 11.04 -4.78 -19.44
N GLU A 93 11.38 -3.51 -19.48
CA GLU A 93 10.40 -2.43 -19.47
C GLU A 93 9.57 -2.45 -20.76
N GLN A 94 8.24 -2.41 -20.58
CA GLN A 94 7.28 -2.32 -21.67
C GLN A 94 7.10 -0.86 -22.07
N LYS A 95 7.34 -0.54 -23.36
CA LYS A 95 7.13 0.80 -23.91
C LYS A 95 6.41 0.72 -25.25
N PRO A 96 5.20 1.26 -25.33
CA PRO A 96 4.40 1.83 -24.25
C PRO A 96 4.03 0.77 -23.21
N TYR A 97 3.72 1.20 -21.97
CA TYR A 97 3.29 0.27 -20.91
C TYR A 97 1.92 -0.35 -21.17
N ALA A 98 1.14 0.22 -22.06
CA ALA A 98 -0.07 -0.33 -22.65
C ALA A 98 0.00 -0.19 -24.18
N PRO A 99 -0.29 -1.24 -24.95
CA PRO A 99 -0.33 -1.14 -26.41
C PRO A 99 -1.54 -0.31 -26.87
N ASP A 100 -1.36 0.44 -27.97
CA ASP A 100 -2.42 1.23 -28.58
C ASP A 100 -3.41 0.35 -29.37
N ASN A 101 -4.65 0.85 -29.52
CA ASN A 101 -5.64 0.36 -30.50
C ASN A 101 -6.01 -1.13 -30.39
N ASN A 102 -6.24 -1.62 -29.18
CA ASN A 102 -6.65 -3.01 -28.97
C ASN A 102 -5.74 -4.06 -29.63
N SER A 103 -4.47 -3.73 -29.83
CA SER A 103 -3.45 -4.65 -30.33
C SER A 103 -3.02 -5.66 -29.27
N TYR A 104 -3.98 -6.14 -28.48
CA TYR A 104 -3.71 -7.06 -27.38
C TYR A 104 -3.55 -8.47 -27.90
N GLY A 105 -2.38 -9.04 -27.70
CA GLY A 105 -2.23 -10.48 -27.83
C GLY A 105 -3.06 -11.15 -26.72
N CYS A 106 -3.88 -12.12 -27.08
CA CYS A 106 -4.65 -12.89 -26.10
C CYS A 106 -3.77 -13.77 -25.19
N ASP A 107 -2.51 -13.97 -25.54
CA ASP A 107 -1.59 -14.96 -25.00
C ASP A 107 -0.25 -14.32 -24.62
N VAL A 108 -0.30 -13.30 -23.78
CA VAL A 108 0.90 -12.71 -23.19
C VAL A 108 1.14 -13.36 -21.83
N TYR A 109 2.30 -13.95 -21.64
CA TYR A 109 2.68 -14.67 -20.43
C TYR A 109 4.02 -14.15 -19.90
N ALA A 110 4.18 -14.13 -18.58
CA ALA A 110 5.40 -13.73 -17.90
C ALA A 110 5.68 -14.63 -16.70
N ASP A 111 6.93 -14.67 -16.26
CA ASP A 111 7.31 -15.33 -15.01
C ASP A 111 7.22 -14.34 -13.84
N GLU A 112 7.47 -13.05 -14.12
CA GLU A 112 7.38 -11.97 -13.14
C GLU A 112 6.87 -10.69 -13.80
N ILE A 113 6.03 -9.97 -13.08
CA ILE A 113 5.59 -8.62 -13.46
C ILE A 113 5.89 -7.66 -12.34
N VAL A 114 6.48 -6.52 -12.69
CA VAL A 114 6.69 -5.39 -11.78
C VAL A 114 5.96 -4.18 -12.33
N VAL A 115 5.02 -3.64 -11.53
CA VAL A 115 4.34 -2.38 -11.84
C VAL A 115 4.81 -1.32 -10.85
N LYS A 116 5.38 -0.22 -11.38
CA LYS A 116 5.91 0.88 -10.57
C LYS A 116 5.07 2.12 -10.78
N TYR A 117 4.77 2.79 -9.67
CA TYR A 117 4.07 4.06 -9.65
C TYR A 117 4.93 5.11 -8.96
N THR A 118 5.15 6.23 -9.64
CA THR A 118 5.81 7.40 -9.07
C THR A 118 4.76 8.40 -8.67
N TYR A 119 4.59 8.60 -7.37
CA TYR A 119 3.65 9.59 -6.81
C TYR A 119 4.38 10.86 -6.43
N GLU A 120 3.69 11.99 -6.62
CA GLU A 120 4.12 13.29 -6.12
C GLU A 120 3.15 13.79 -5.05
N THR A 121 3.69 14.29 -3.95
CA THR A 121 2.89 14.85 -2.85
C THR A 121 2.54 16.31 -3.13
N ILE A 122 1.43 16.78 -2.54
CA ILE A 122 1.01 18.19 -2.59
C ILE A 122 1.77 19.11 -1.61
N THR A 123 2.74 18.56 -0.89
CA THR A 123 3.54 19.32 0.08
C THR A 123 4.38 20.39 -0.60
N THR A 124 4.81 21.41 0.16
CA THR A 124 5.74 22.43 -0.31
C THR A 124 6.98 22.41 0.57
N PRO A 125 8.16 22.03 0.02
CA PRO A 125 8.38 21.54 -1.35
C PRO A 125 7.68 20.21 -1.61
N ALA A 126 7.36 19.93 -2.89
CA ALA A 126 6.84 18.63 -3.31
C ALA A 126 7.91 17.55 -3.18
N THR A 127 7.49 16.33 -2.88
CA THR A 127 8.39 15.18 -2.81
C THR A 127 7.77 13.96 -3.48
N THR A 128 8.57 12.95 -3.74
CA THR A 128 8.14 11.77 -4.49
C THR A 128 8.17 10.50 -3.64
N VAL A 129 7.22 9.61 -3.93
CA VAL A 129 7.17 8.26 -3.40
C VAL A 129 7.09 7.28 -4.57
N LEU A 130 8.02 6.34 -4.61
CA LEU A 130 8.00 5.24 -5.56
C LEU A 130 7.39 4.02 -4.88
N VAL A 131 6.36 3.46 -5.50
CA VAL A 131 5.72 2.20 -5.08
C VAL A 131 5.88 1.18 -6.18
N SER A 132 6.46 0.03 -5.87
CA SER A 132 6.65 -1.08 -6.80
C SER A 132 5.88 -2.29 -6.30
N TYR A 133 5.06 -2.86 -7.18
CA TYR A 133 4.37 -4.12 -6.95
C TYR A 133 5.02 -5.19 -7.82
N THR A 134 5.60 -6.20 -7.21
CA THR A 134 6.17 -7.36 -7.91
C THR A 134 5.23 -8.56 -7.72
N VAL A 135 4.76 -9.13 -8.80
CA VAL A 135 3.90 -10.33 -8.81
C VAL A 135 4.68 -11.48 -9.44
N ASP A 136 4.78 -12.59 -8.73
CA ASP A 136 5.37 -13.84 -9.23
C ASP A 136 4.29 -14.87 -9.60
N VAL A 137 4.70 -15.96 -10.25
CA VAL A 137 3.80 -17.03 -10.70
C VAL A 137 2.98 -17.69 -9.59
N SER A 138 3.40 -17.60 -8.33
CA SER A 138 2.65 -18.11 -7.18
C SER A 138 1.51 -17.18 -6.75
N GLY A 139 1.35 -16.04 -7.40
CA GLY A 139 0.41 -14.99 -7.03
C GLY A 139 0.80 -14.24 -5.76
N LYS A 140 2.07 -14.30 -5.35
CA LYS A 140 2.58 -13.48 -4.26
C LYS A 140 2.84 -12.07 -4.76
N ILE A 141 2.32 -11.08 -4.05
CA ILE A 141 2.58 -9.68 -4.31
C ILE A 141 3.59 -9.17 -3.28
N ARG A 142 4.76 -8.72 -3.76
CA ARG A 142 5.70 -7.96 -2.94
C ARG A 142 5.49 -6.47 -3.22
N VAL A 143 5.37 -5.69 -2.16
CA VAL A 143 5.21 -4.23 -2.26
C VAL A 143 6.43 -3.56 -1.66
N ASP A 144 7.18 -2.85 -2.49
CA ASP A 144 8.34 -2.07 -2.08
C ASP A 144 7.97 -0.58 -2.17
N VAL A 145 8.17 0.16 -1.09
CA VAL A 145 7.82 1.58 -1.00
C VAL A 145 9.07 2.37 -0.66
N HIS A 146 9.44 3.28 -1.55
CA HIS A 146 10.60 4.14 -1.37
C HIS A 146 10.19 5.60 -1.34
N TYR A 147 10.42 6.26 -0.20
CA TYR A 147 10.23 7.68 -0.03
C TYR A 147 11.56 8.42 -0.21
N LYS A 148 11.56 9.39 -1.09
CA LYS A 148 12.70 10.29 -1.28
C LYS A 148 12.43 11.58 -0.51
N GLY A 149 13.13 11.75 0.62
CA GLY A 149 13.04 12.98 1.41
C GLY A 149 13.57 14.20 0.68
N VAL A 150 12.97 15.36 1.00
CA VAL A 150 13.40 16.66 0.51
C VAL A 150 13.63 17.58 1.69
N GLN A 151 14.72 18.36 1.65
CA GLN A 151 15.01 19.35 2.69
C GLN A 151 13.92 20.42 2.75
N GLY A 152 13.55 20.82 3.96
CA GLY A 152 12.53 21.83 4.19
C GLY A 152 11.14 21.27 4.54
N LEU A 153 10.94 19.94 4.43
CA LEU A 153 9.74 19.32 4.94
C LEU A 153 9.88 18.95 6.42
N PRO A 154 8.80 19.14 7.21
CA PRO A 154 8.79 18.70 8.61
C PRO A 154 8.71 17.17 8.71
N GLU A 155 8.96 16.66 9.91
CA GLU A 155 8.76 15.24 10.22
C GLU A 155 7.30 14.83 10.01
N PHE A 156 7.07 13.63 9.48
CA PHE A 156 5.74 13.04 9.41
C PHE A 156 5.52 12.02 10.56
N PRO A 157 4.28 11.90 11.07
CA PRO A 157 4.00 11.04 12.23
C PRO A 157 4.03 9.54 11.89
N VAL A 158 3.91 9.18 10.61
CA VAL A 158 3.94 7.81 10.13
C VAL A 158 4.28 7.79 8.64
N PHE A 159 4.93 6.72 8.20
CA PHE A 159 5.07 6.40 6.79
C PHE A 159 4.71 4.93 6.55
N GLY A 160 3.91 4.66 5.53
CA GLY A 160 3.48 3.31 5.16
C GLY A 160 2.53 3.29 3.98
N MET A 161 1.98 2.11 3.71
CA MET A 161 0.91 1.91 2.72
C MET A 161 -0.41 1.67 3.45
N ARG A 162 -1.46 2.36 3.01
CA ARG A 162 -2.82 2.16 3.53
C ARG A 162 -3.60 1.26 2.60
N PHE A 163 -3.99 0.09 3.11
CA PHE A 163 -4.92 -0.83 2.46
C PHE A 163 -6.29 -0.71 3.12
N ILE A 164 -7.33 -0.64 2.31
CA ILE A 164 -8.71 -0.61 2.80
C ILE A 164 -9.42 -1.84 2.27
N MET A 165 -9.93 -2.65 3.18
CA MET A 165 -10.62 -3.90 2.87
C MET A 165 -12.14 -3.69 2.87
N PRO A 166 -12.89 -4.42 2.02
CA PRO A 166 -14.35 -4.31 1.96
C PRO A 166 -15.05 -4.89 3.20
N THR A 167 -14.42 -5.84 3.88
CA THR A 167 -14.97 -6.51 5.06
C THR A 167 -14.31 -6.01 6.33
N LEU A 168 -15.11 -5.76 7.36
CA LEU A 168 -14.60 -5.44 8.69
C LEU A 168 -13.83 -6.64 9.24
N ALA A 169 -12.64 -6.37 9.75
CA ALA A 169 -11.85 -7.36 10.45
C ALA A 169 -12.23 -7.36 11.94
N ASP A 170 -12.39 -8.54 12.54
CA ASP A 170 -12.66 -8.67 13.98
C ASP A 170 -11.36 -8.60 14.78
N LYS A 171 -10.28 -9.09 14.20
CA LYS A 171 -8.97 -9.17 14.84
C LYS A 171 -7.84 -9.20 13.80
N TYR A 172 -6.64 -8.93 14.27
CA TYR A 172 -5.44 -9.15 13.48
C TYR A 172 -4.31 -9.78 14.31
N LEU A 173 -3.50 -10.55 13.62
CA LEU A 173 -2.29 -11.15 14.15
C LEU A 173 -1.07 -10.38 13.63
N TYR A 174 -0.11 -10.11 14.50
CA TYR A 174 1.17 -9.57 14.08
C TYR A 174 2.32 -10.22 14.82
N LYS A 175 3.47 -10.27 14.17
CA LYS A 175 4.74 -10.67 14.78
C LYS A 175 5.60 -9.42 14.97
N GLY A 176 6.03 -9.18 16.20
CA GLY A 176 6.87 -8.03 16.51
C GLY A 176 7.08 -7.85 18.00
N LEU A 177 7.65 -6.71 18.36
CA LEU A 177 7.84 -6.29 19.75
C LEU A 177 6.53 -5.74 20.31
N SER A 178 6.01 -6.33 21.38
CA SER A 178 4.83 -5.88 22.09
C SER A 178 4.81 -6.33 23.53
N GLY A 179 3.69 -6.18 24.22
CA GLY A 179 3.52 -6.44 25.65
C GLY A 179 3.57 -5.15 26.45
N GLU A 180 4.06 -5.21 27.65
CA GLU A 180 4.19 -4.02 28.51
C GLU A 180 5.33 -3.13 28.02
N THR A 181 4.99 -1.96 27.50
CA THR A 181 5.94 -1.04 26.87
C THR A 181 6.11 0.28 27.62
N TYR A 182 5.40 0.46 28.73
CA TYR A 182 5.48 1.66 29.57
C TYR A 182 6.47 1.44 30.73
N PRO A 183 7.20 2.43 31.17
CA PRO A 183 7.30 3.82 30.66
C PRO A 183 8.20 3.98 29.44
N ASP A 184 9.10 3.03 29.21
CA ASP A 184 9.99 2.98 28.06
C ASP A 184 9.45 1.98 27.04
N ARG A 185 9.12 2.45 25.86
CA ARG A 185 8.49 1.67 24.78
C ARG A 185 9.30 0.45 24.31
N LYS A 186 10.53 0.29 24.76
CA LYS A 186 11.38 -0.85 24.40
C LYS A 186 11.74 -1.73 25.59
N ALA A 187 11.85 -1.18 26.79
CA ALA A 187 12.40 -1.89 27.95
C ALA A 187 11.60 -3.12 28.36
N GLY A 188 10.26 -3.07 28.27
CA GLY A 188 9.37 -4.19 28.59
C GLY A 188 8.91 -5.01 27.39
N ALA A 189 9.23 -4.59 26.16
CA ALA A 189 8.72 -5.21 24.95
C ALA A 189 9.40 -6.57 24.68
N LYS A 190 8.62 -7.56 24.31
CA LYS A 190 9.07 -8.91 23.94
C LYS A 190 8.72 -9.21 22.50
N GLU A 191 9.62 -9.87 21.78
CA GLU A 191 9.30 -10.38 20.45
C GLU A 191 8.36 -11.59 20.58
N GLY A 192 7.28 -11.57 19.79
CA GLY A 192 6.27 -12.61 19.81
C GLY A 192 5.25 -12.46 18.71
N ILE A 193 4.31 -13.40 18.69
CA ILE A 193 3.11 -13.32 17.85
C ILE A 193 1.97 -12.87 18.77
N TYR A 194 1.32 -11.77 18.40
CA TYR A 194 0.26 -11.15 19.18
C TYR A 194 -1.02 -11.08 18.37
N GLU A 195 -2.12 -11.35 19.03
CA GLU A 195 -3.47 -11.16 18.50
C GLU A 195 -4.09 -9.93 19.15
N LEU A 196 -4.59 -9.01 18.33
CA LEU A 196 -5.36 -7.86 18.78
C LEU A 196 -6.75 -7.91 18.20
N SER A 197 -7.74 -7.85 19.09
CA SER A 197 -9.13 -7.66 18.70
C SER A 197 -9.40 -6.17 18.44
N LEU A 198 -10.09 -5.88 17.33
CA LEU A 198 -10.41 -4.49 16.97
C LEU A 198 -11.41 -3.84 17.91
N ILE A 199 -12.23 -4.60 18.63
CA ILE A 199 -13.14 -4.07 19.64
C ILE A 199 -12.38 -3.42 20.80
N HIS A 200 -11.20 -3.94 21.16
CA HIS A 200 -10.37 -3.36 22.21
C HIS A 200 -9.64 -2.07 21.80
N ILE A 201 -9.54 -1.81 20.50
CA ILE A 201 -8.91 -0.58 19.98
C ILE A 201 -9.88 0.60 20.01
N SER A 202 -11.18 0.34 19.88
CA SER A 202 -12.21 1.37 19.83
C SER A 202 -12.76 1.77 21.22
N GLU A 203 -12.41 1.05 22.27
CA GLU A 203 -12.78 1.43 23.63
C GLU A 203 -11.63 2.21 24.31
N PRO A 204 -11.78 3.53 24.48
CA PRO A 204 -10.88 4.28 25.35
C PRO A 204 -11.22 3.94 26.81
N THR A 205 -10.77 2.79 27.29
CA THR A 205 -10.80 2.49 28.73
C THR A 205 -9.77 3.35 29.42
N ARG A 206 -10.08 4.63 29.60
CA ARG A 206 -9.52 5.41 30.69
C ARG A 206 -10.39 5.12 31.91
N PRO A 207 -9.86 4.46 32.97
CA PRO A 207 -10.52 4.55 34.24
C PRO A 207 -10.64 6.02 34.61
N ARG A 208 -11.86 6.54 34.68
CA ARG A 208 -12.10 7.82 35.35
C ARG A 208 -11.68 7.60 36.81
N LEU A 209 -10.49 8.05 37.16
CA LEU A 209 -10.18 8.31 38.56
C LEU A 209 -11.11 9.42 39.01
N ILE A 210 -12.08 9.03 39.84
CA ILE A 210 -12.92 9.95 40.63
C ILE A 210 -12.05 10.44 41.79
#